data_f83bc4921c77b7ca7d3d577a556ac124
#
_entry.id   f83bc4921c77b7ca7d3d577a556ac124
#
_cell.length_a   1.000
_cell.length_b   1.000
_cell.length_c   1.000
_cell.angle_alpha   90.00
_cell.angle_beta   90.00
_cell.angle_gamma   90.00
#
_symmetry.space_group_name_H-M   'P 1'
#
loop_
_entity.id
_entity.type
_entity.pdbx_description
1 polymer ?
#
loop_
_entity_poly.entity_id
_entity_poly.type
_entity_poly.pdbx_seq_one_letter_code
_entity_poly.pdbx_strand_id
1 'polypeptide(L)'
;MLVVIIIGVLAALALPRFSAAAKKAKYAQARLYLKYFYQSLTIFYTETGCYPADAFPNIPPAGIIPQYADEWPGPDRDPMNSVYRYAQWPAPGGGNWIGVIYLGPNIIHDSSEGSGSFYANHGNSGDIREYGDDIYIVIEHSGAVCN
;
A
#
# COMPACT_ATOMS: atom_id res chain seq x y z
N MET A 1 -13.21 47.76 -1.12
CA MET A 1 -12.35 47.43 -2.29
C MET A 1 -10.99 46.88 -1.82
N LEU A 2 -10.19 47.56 -0.99
CA LEU A 2 -8.86 47.16 -0.56
C LEU A 2 -8.85 45.78 0.14
N VAL A 3 -9.79 45.51 1.06
CA VAL A 3 -9.91 44.25 1.82
C VAL A 3 -10.13 43.04 0.94
N VAL A 4 -10.95 43.18 -0.11
CA VAL A 4 -11.25 42.08 -1.05
C VAL A 4 -10.00 41.70 -1.86
N ILE A 5 -9.17 42.67 -2.22
CA ILE A 5 -7.91 42.43 -2.95
C ILE A 5 -6.92 41.66 -2.05
N ILE A 6 -6.80 42.07 -0.78
CA ILE A 6 -5.92 41.40 0.19
C ILE A 6 -6.36 39.95 0.43
N ILE A 7 -7.66 39.69 0.63
CA ILE A 7 -8.19 38.33 0.79
C ILE A 7 -7.94 37.50 -0.47
N GLY A 8 -8.14 38.07 -1.66
CA GLY A 8 -7.88 37.39 -2.93
C GLY A 8 -6.43 36.95 -3.08
N VAL A 9 -5.48 37.81 -2.75
CA VAL A 9 -4.04 37.47 -2.81
C VAL A 9 -3.67 36.40 -1.78
N LEU A 10 -4.18 36.50 -0.55
CA LEU A 10 -3.93 35.49 0.47
C LEU A 10 -4.53 34.13 0.10
N ALA A 11 -5.74 34.11 -0.44
CA ALA A 11 -6.37 32.88 -0.93
C ALA A 11 -5.60 32.24 -2.07
N ALA A 12 -5.12 33.03 -3.03
CA ALA A 12 -4.33 32.53 -4.16
C ALA A 12 -3.02 31.86 -3.73
N LEU A 13 -2.39 32.33 -2.66
CA LEU A 13 -1.17 31.73 -2.11
C LEU A 13 -1.46 30.52 -1.20
N ALA A 14 -2.63 30.46 -0.56
CA ALA A 14 -2.99 29.39 0.36
C ALA A 14 -3.46 28.11 -0.35
N LEU A 15 -4.21 28.24 -1.43
CA LEU A 15 -4.81 27.11 -2.16
C LEU A 15 -3.80 26.03 -2.60
N PRO A 16 -2.66 26.35 -3.27
CA PRO A 16 -1.73 25.34 -3.72
C PRO A 16 -1.05 24.59 -2.56
N ARG A 17 -0.78 25.29 -1.45
CA ARG A 17 -0.17 24.67 -0.26
C ARG A 17 -1.14 23.73 0.44
N PHE A 18 -2.43 24.08 0.48
CA PHE A 18 -3.45 23.24 1.08
C PHE A 18 -3.66 21.95 0.28
N SER A 19 -3.69 22.02 -1.04
CA SER A 19 -3.80 20.86 -1.93
C SER A 19 -2.63 19.87 -1.73
N ALA A 20 -1.40 20.36 -1.64
CA ALA A 20 -0.23 19.51 -1.41
C ALA A 20 -0.28 18.85 -0.01
N ALA A 21 -0.70 19.58 1.02
CA ALA A 21 -0.86 19.05 2.37
C ALA A 21 -1.96 17.97 2.43
N ALA A 22 -3.09 18.19 1.75
CA ALA A 22 -4.18 17.22 1.66
C ALA A 22 -3.74 15.93 0.96
N LYS A 23 -2.99 16.02 -0.15
CA LYS A 23 -2.42 14.86 -0.82
C LYS A 23 -1.49 14.07 0.11
N LYS A 24 -0.59 14.76 0.81
CA LYS A 24 0.32 14.13 1.78
C LYS A 24 -0.41 13.41 2.91
N ALA A 25 -1.51 13.98 3.42
CA ALA A 25 -2.34 13.35 4.44
C ALA A 25 -3.00 12.06 3.94
N LYS A 26 -3.49 12.03 2.69
CA LYS A 26 -4.07 10.83 2.07
C LYS A 26 -3.04 9.70 1.95
N TYR A 27 -1.82 10.00 1.50
CA TYR A 27 -0.74 9.01 1.45
C TYR A 27 -0.30 8.54 2.85
N ALA A 28 -0.35 9.41 3.86
CA ALA A 28 -0.07 9.01 5.24
C ALA A 28 -1.08 7.97 5.73
N GLN A 29 -2.36 8.11 5.38
CA GLN A 29 -3.39 7.12 5.69
C GLN A 29 -3.12 5.77 4.99
N ALA A 30 -2.75 5.77 3.71
CA ALA A 30 -2.39 4.56 2.99
C ALA A 30 -1.21 3.82 3.67
N ARG A 31 -0.20 4.55 4.14
CA ARG A 31 0.92 3.96 4.90
C ARG A 31 0.51 3.34 6.23
N LEU A 32 -0.49 3.91 6.91
CA LEU A 32 -1.03 3.31 8.13
C LEU A 32 -1.71 1.97 7.84
N TYR A 33 -2.51 1.89 6.78
CA TYR A 33 -3.12 0.63 6.34
C TYR A 33 -2.07 -0.41 5.93
N LEU A 34 -1.03 -0.02 5.21
CA LEU A 34 0.06 -0.94 4.85
C LEU A 34 0.73 -1.53 6.11
N LYS A 35 0.99 -0.71 7.13
CA LYS A 35 1.53 -1.21 8.40
C LYS A 35 0.55 -2.11 9.15
N TYR A 36 -0.72 -1.79 9.11
CA TYR A 36 -1.77 -2.62 9.68
C TYR A 36 -1.81 -4.00 9.02
N PHE A 37 -1.79 -4.06 7.69
CA PHE A 37 -1.74 -5.33 6.96
C PHE A 37 -0.45 -6.11 7.20
N TYR A 38 0.68 -5.41 7.30
CA TYR A 38 1.94 -6.04 7.70
C TYR A 38 1.81 -6.78 9.03
N GLN A 39 1.24 -6.14 10.04
CA GLN A 39 1.04 -6.75 11.36
C GLN A 39 0.06 -7.92 11.27
N SER A 40 -1.08 -7.77 10.60
CA SER A 40 -2.09 -8.81 10.43
C SER A 40 -1.54 -10.05 9.74
N LEU A 41 -0.78 -9.86 8.66
CA LEU A 41 -0.15 -10.96 7.91
C LEU A 41 0.98 -11.63 8.70
N THR A 42 1.72 -10.87 9.51
CA THR A 42 2.75 -11.43 10.41
C THR A 42 2.12 -12.28 11.51
N ILE A 43 1.00 -11.85 12.09
CA ILE A 43 0.26 -12.65 13.09
C ILE A 43 -0.28 -13.93 12.43
N PHE A 44 -0.89 -13.82 11.25
CA PHE A 44 -1.37 -14.98 10.49
C PHE A 44 -0.24 -15.99 10.27
N TYR A 45 0.92 -15.54 9.80
CA TYR A 45 2.09 -16.40 9.59
C TYR A 45 2.57 -17.05 10.90
N THR A 46 2.57 -16.30 12.00
CA THR A 46 3.01 -16.84 13.30
C THR A 46 2.11 -17.99 13.78
N GLU A 47 0.82 -17.93 13.46
CA GLU A 47 -0.15 -18.95 13.85
C GLU A 47 -0.23 -20.12 12.87
N THR A 48 -0.10 -19.87 11.57
CA THR A 48 -0.31 -20.88 10.51
C THR A 48 0.99 -21.48 9.96
N GLY A 49 2.11 -20.77 10.10
CA GLY A 49 3.41 -21.14 9.54
C GLY A 49 3.58 -20.86 8.05
N CYS A 50 2.60 -20.23 7.40
CA CYS A 50 2.61 -19.91 5.97
C CYS A 50 1.87 -18.60 5.68
N TYR A 51 2.08 -18.00 4.51
CA TYR A 51 1.34 -16.84 4.05
C TYR A 51 0.18 -17.24 3.13
N PRO A 52 -0.94 -16.48 3.08
CA PRO A 52 -2.04 -16.75 2.17
C PRO A 52 -1.59 -16.78 0.71
N ALA A 53 -2.35 -17.42 -0.17
CA ALA A 53 -2.13 -17.38 -1.61
C ALA A 53 -2.30 -15.95 -2.17
N ASP A 54 -1.67 -15.68 -3.33
CA ASP A 54 -1.76 -14.39 -4.05
C ASP A 54 -3.23 -13.97 -4.26
N ALA A 55 -3.49 -12.68 -4.15
CA ALA A 55 -4.83 -12.13 -4.31
C ALA A 55 -4.85 -11.00 -5.36
N PHE A 56 -5.94 -10.90 -6.11
CA PHE A 56 -6.15 -9.82 -7.06
C PHE A 56 -6.30 -8.47 -6.36
N PRO A 57 -6.06 -7.35 -7.06
CA PRO A 57 -6.32 -6.02 -6.52
C PRO A 57 -7.72 -5.91 -5.92
N ASN A 58 -7.83 -5.24 -4.77
CA ASN A 58 -9.07 -5.05 -4.02
C ASN A 58 -9.71 -6.33 -3.44
N ILE A 59 -9.03 -7.47 -3.50
CA ILE A 59 -9.49 -8.71 -2.88
C ILE A 59 -8.59 -9.01 -1.67
N PRO A 60 -9.16 -9.17 -0.47
CA PRO A 60 -8.38 -9.58 0.69
C PRO A 60 -7.81 -10.99 0.50
N PRO A 61 -6.58 -11.26 0.95
CA PRO A 61 -6.05 -12.60 0.94
C PRO A 61 -6.90 -13.53 1.81
N ALA A 62 -7.00 -14.80 1.38
CA ALA A 62 -7.86 -15.78 2.03
C ALA A 62 -7.48 -15.99 3.52
N GLY A 63 -8.48 -16.02 4.39
CA GLY A 63 -8.30 -16.26 5.82
C GLY A 63 -7.85 -15.05 6.64
N ILE A 64 -7.61 -13.90 6.04
CA ILE A 64 -7.21 -12.70 6.78
C ILE A 64 -8.41 -12.00 7.41
N ILE A 65 -9.52 -11.88 6.70
CA ILE A 65 -10.73 -11.23 7.20
C ILE A 65 -11.74 -12.28 7.66
N PRO A 66 -12.41 -12.07 8.79
CA PRO A 66 -12.25 -10.98 9.79
C PRO A 66 -11.27 -11.29 10.92
N GLN A 67 -10.60 -12.41 10.91
CA GLN A 67 -9.87 -12.95 12.05
C GLN A 67 -8.60 -12.14 12.39
N TYR A 68 -7.88 -11.66 11.40
CA TYR A 68 -6.59 -10.96 11.56
C TYR A 68 -6.64 -9.49 11.14
N ALA A 69 -7.62 -9.14 10.32
CA ALA A 69 -7.89 -7.77 9.94
C ALA A 69 -9.41 -7.52 9.93
N ASP A 70 -9.84 -6.37 10.42
CA ASP A 70 -11.25 -6.02 10.48
C ASP A 70 -11.82 -5.72 9.09
N GLU A 71 -11.00 -5.11 8.23
CA GLU A 71 -11.42 -4.71 6.89
C GLU A 71 -10.24 -4.72 5.88
N TRP A 72 -10.61 -4.82 4.61
CA TRP A 72 -9.75 -4.54 3.47
C TRP A 72 -10.38 -3.40 2.69
N PRO A 73 -9.91 -2.16 2.83
CA PRO A 73 -10.59 -1.00 2.28
C PRO A 73 -10.59 -1.02 0.75
N GLY A 74 -11.79 -0.92 0.19
CA GLY A 74 -11.99 -0.74 -1.23
C GLY A 74 -11.92 0.73 -1.65
N PRO A 75 -12.07 1.02 -2.96
CA PRO A 75 -11.94 2.36 -3.51
C PRO A 75 -12.95 3.35 -2.91
N ASP A 76 -14.14 2.88 -2.52
CA ASP A 76 -15.18 3.74 -1.92
C ASP A 76 -14.80 4.29 -0.53
N ARG A 77 -13.87 3.63 0.15
CA ARG A 77 -13.38 4.02 1.48
C ARG A 77 -12.00 4.66 1.45
N ASP A 78 -11.32 4.55 0.33
CA ASP A 78 -10.01 5.15 0.16
C ASP A 78 -10.12 6.63 -0.26
N PRO A 79 -9.43 7.56 0.40
CA PRO A 79 -9.51 8.99 0.09
C PRO A 79 -9.01 9.38 -1.31
N MET A 80 -8.35 8.47 -2.03
CA MET A 80 -7.89 8.65 -3.41
C MET A 80 -8.56 7.69 -4.41
N ASN A 81 -9.63 7.00 -4.00
CA ASN A 81 -10.31 5.97 -4.79
C ASN A 81 -9.37 4.85 -5.26
N SER A 82 -8.33 4.57 -4.50
CA SER A 82 -7.36 3.52 -4.80
C SER A 82 -7.72 2.18 -4.16
N VAL A 83 -6.89 1.18 -4.41
CA VAL A 83 -7.05 -0.17 -3.88
C VAL A 83 -5.73 -0.70 -3.34
N TYR A 84 -5.84 -1.68 -2.44
CA TYR A 84 -4.72 -2.45 -1.95
C TYR A 84 -4.65 -3.78 -2.70
N ARG A 85 -3.43 -4.26 -2.93
CA ARG A 85 -3.15 -5.57 -3.49
C ARG A 85 -2.19 -6.32 -2.58
N TYR A 86 -2.59 -7.50 -2.16
CA TYR A 86 -1.66 -8.48 -1.60
C TYR A 86 -1.04 -9.27 -2.74
N ALA A 87 0.25 -9.40 -2.76
CA ALA A 87 0.92 -10.06 -3.87
C ALA A 87 2.12 -10.88 -3.42
N GLN A 88 2.38 -11.93 -4.20
CA GLN A 88 3.50 -12.84 -4.03
C GLN A 88 4.28 -12.93 -5.34
N TRP A 89 5.58 -13.03 -5.23
CA TRP A 89 6.49 -13.19 -6.37
C TRP A 89 7.54 -14.22 -6.05
N PRO A 90 7.94 -15.05 -7.02
CA PRO A 90 9.06 -15.97 -6.84
C PRO A 90 10.33 -15.23 -6.45
N ALA A 91 10.99 -15.66 -5.38
CA ALA A 91 12.24 -15.08 -4.92
C ALA A 91 13.44 -15.79 -5.58
N PRO A 92 14.51 -15.07 -5.96
CA PRO A 92 15.76 -15.66 -6.36
C PRO A 92 16.33 -16.51 -5.22
N GLY A 93 16.52 -17.81 -5.44
CA GLY A 93 17.01 -18.72 -4.42
C GLY A 93 15.95 -19.58 -3.74
N GLY A 94 14.69 -19.44 -4.15
CA GLY A 94 13.54 -20.21 -3.63
C GLY A 94 12.68 -19.41 -2.65
N GLY A 95 11.44 -19.89 -2.44
CA GLY A 95 10.42 -19.17 -1.67
C GLY A 95 9.76 -18.05 -2.46
N ASN A 96 9.00 -17.22 -1.76
CA ASN A 96 8.27 -16.11 -2.36
C ASN A 96 8.53 -14.79 -1.63
N TRP A 97 8.65 -13.72 -2.38
CA TRP A 97 8.49 -12.37 -1.88
C TRP A 97 7.04 -12.12 -1.53
N ILE A 98 6.78 -11.60 -0.36
CA ILE A 98 5.44 -11.31 0.13
C ILE A 98 5.34 -9.81 0.38
N GLY A 99 4.30 -9.18 -0.14
CA GLY A 99 4.10 -7.76 0.07
C GLY A 99 2.66 -7.29 -0.11
N VAL A 100 2.39 -6.10 0.36
CA VAL A 100 1.15 -5.37 0.11
C VAL A 100 1.47 -4.07 -0.60
N ILE A 101 0.73 -3.78 -1.64
CA ILE A 101 0.88 -2.59 -2.49
C ILE A 101 -0.39 -1.77 -2.38
N TYR A 102 -0.24 -0.47 -2.26
CA TYR A 102 -1.26 0.53 -2.51
C TYR A 102 -1.05 1.12 -3.90
N LEU A 103 -2.00 0.96 -4.80
CA LEU A 103 -1.83 1.25 -6.23
C LEU A 103 -2.00 2.72 -6.61
N GLY A 104 -2.01 3.64 -5.65
CA GLY A 104 -2.16 5.06 -5.95
C GLY A 104 -3.48 5.42 -6.64
N PRO A 105 -3.67 6.68 -7.04
CA PRO A 105 -4.91 7.15 -7.65
C PRO A 105 -5.15 6.68 -9.09
N ASN A 106 -4.14 6.17 -9.79
CA ASN A 106 -4.28 5.65 -11.15
C ASN A 106 -4.74 4.18 -11.19
N ILE A 107 -4.65 3.47 -10.05
CA ILE A 107 -4.99 2.04 -9.89
C ILE A 107 -4.19 1.14 -10.87
N ILE A 108 -3.03 1.60 -11.30
CA ILE A 108 -2.13 0.87 -12.19
C ILE A 108 -0.84 0.61 -11.43
N HIS A 109 -0.36 -0.62 -11.50
CA HIS A 109 0.93 -0.97 -10.92
C HIS A 109 2.05 -0.28 -11.72
N ASP A 110 2.74 0.68 -11.11
CA ASP A 110 3.75 1.51 -11.76
C ASP A 110 5.06 0.79 -12.12
N SER A 111 5.29 -0.41 -11.58
CA SER A 111 6.47 -1.18 -11.95
C SER A 111 6.32 -1.73 -13.36
N SER A 112 6.98 -1.12 -14.32
CA SER A 112 7.10 -1.59 -15.70
C SER A 112 8.00 -2.83 -15.85
N GLU A 113 8.67 -3.23 -14.80
CA GLU A 113 9.56 -4.39 -14.80
C GLU A 113 8.80 -5.62 -14.29
N GLY A 114 8.53 -6.52 -15.21
CA GLY A 114 7.83 -7.79 -14.92
C GLY A 114 8.43 -8.52 -13.74
N SER A 115 7.56 -8.94 -12.87
CA SER A 115 7.67 -9.94 -11.81
C SER A 115 9.08 -10.22 -11.26
N GLY A 116 9.39 -9.71 -10.13
CA GLY A 116 10.50 -10.16 -9.28
C GLY A 116 11.71 -9.26 -9.18
N SER A 117 12.05 -8.47 -10.21
CA SER A 117 13.20 -7.57 -10.17
C SER A 117 12.96 -6.34 -9.29
N PHE A 118 11.74 -5.84 -9.25
CA PHE A 118 11.35 -4.64 -8.52
C PHE A 118 11.51 -4.81 -7.00
N TYR A 119 11.15 -5.97 -6.47
CA TYR A 119 11.18 -6.23 -5.03
C TYR A 119 12.52 -6.78 -4.55
N ALA A 120 13.32 -7.35 -5.44
CA ALA A 120 14.61 -7.98 -5.10
C ALA A 120 15.65 -7.01 -4.53
N ASN A 121 15.52 -5.71 -4.80
CA ASN A 121 16.45 -4.68 -4.36
C ASN A 121 15.87 -3.70 -3.33
N HIS A 122 14.69 -3.95 -2.77
CA HIS A 122 13.89 -2.91 -2.16
C HIS A 122 13.56 -3.10 -0.68
N GLY A 123 14.56 -3.15 0.14
CA GLY A 123 14.42 -2.93 1.59
C GLY A 123 14.27 -4.19 2.43
N ASN A 124 14.25 -3.98 3.73
CA ASN A 124 14.04 -5.03 4.72
C ASN A 124 12.54 -5.27 4.95
N SER A 125 12.20 -6.40 5.55
CA SER A 125 10.84 -6.68 6.02
C SER A 125 10.33 -5.53 6.90
N GLY A 126 9.12 -5.04 6.62
CA GLY A 126 8.49 -3.91 7.31
C GLY A 126 8.83 -2.51 6.80
N ASP A 127 9.75 -2.38 5.84
CA ASP A 127 10.06 -1.10 5.21
C ASP A 127 8.96 -0.70 4.23
N ILE A 128 8.51 0.56 4.31
CA ILE A 128 7.60 1.15 3.34
C ILE A 128 8.41 1.90 2.28
N ARG A 129 8.15 1.62 1.03
CA ARG A 129 8.79 2.22 -0.13
C ARG A 129 7.76 2.83 -1.07
N GLU A 130 8.21 3.78 -1.90
CA GLU A 130 7.40 4.46 -2.89
C GLU A 130 7.99 4.24 -4.28
N TYR A 131 7.13 4.04 -5.27
CA TYR A 131 7.50 3.96 -6.66
C TYR A 131 6.38 4.58 -7.52
N GLY A 132 6.70 5.69 -8.22
CA GLY A 132 5.67 6.46 -8.89
C GLY A 132 4.64 7.00 -7.90
N ASP A 133 3.38 6.65 -8.08
CA ASP A 133 2.30 6.94 -7.14
C ASP A 133 1.91 5.72 -6.28
N ASP A 134 2.56 4.58 -6.47
CA ASP A 134 2.43 3.39 -5.65
C ASP A 134 3.20 3.48 -4.35
N ILE A 135 2.66 2.86 -3.30
CA ILE A 135 3.37 2.63 -2.04
C ILE A 135 3.26 1.14 -1.72
N TYR A 136 4.36 0.54 -1.32
CA TYR A 136 4.36 -0.86 -0.95
C TYR A 136 5.12 -1.12 0.35
N ILE A 137 4.79 -2.23 0.99
CA ILE A 137 5.51 -2.78 2.13
C ILE A 137 5.91 -4.21 1.83
N VAL A 138 7.19 -4.54 2.04
CA VAL A 138 7.68 -5.91 1.98
C VAL A 138 7.45 -6.57 3.33
N ILE A 139 6.85 -7.75 3.32
CA ILE A 139 6.54 -8.50 4.55
C ILE A 139 7.61 -9.55 4.78
N GLU A 140 7.93 -10.35 3.76
CA GLU A 140 8.89 -11.44 3.85
C GLU A 140 9.59 -11.65 2.51
N HIS A 141 10.86 -12.13 2.56
CA HIS A 141 11.71 -12.34 1.38
C HIS A 141 11.80 -13.81 0.94
N SER A 142 11.34 -14.74 1.75
CA SER A 142 11.39 -16.18 1.48
C SER A 142 10.23 -16.93 2.15
N GLY A 143 9.06 -16.30 2.20
CA GLY A 143 7.89 -16.84 2.89
C GLY A 143 7.36 -18.12 2.24
N ALA A 144 7.00 -19.10 3.06
CA ALA A 144 6.21 -20.23 2.64
C ALA A 144 4.76 -19.81 2.39
N VAL A 145 4.13 -20.36 1.35
CA VAL A 145 2.73 -20.11 1.00
C VAL A 145 1.87 -21.27 1.44
N CYS A 146 0.71 -20.98 2.01
CA CYS A 146 -0.29 -21.99 2.34
C CYS A 146 -0.84 -22.64 1.07
N ASN A 147 -0.91 -23.96 1.04
CA ASN A 147 -1.49 -24.75 -0.04
C ASN A 147 -2.99 -24.88 0.14
#